data_a5520e0fc9c25c0dbb0a87b43f7e2e8b
#
_entry.id   a5520e0fc9c25c0dbb0a87b43f7e2e8b
#
_cell.length_a   1.000
_cell.length_b   1.000
_cell.length_c   1.000
_cell.angle_alpha   90.00
_cell.angle_beta   90.00
_cell.angle_gamma   90.00
#
_symmetry.space_group_name_H-M   'P 1'
#
loop_
_entity.id
_entity.type
_entity.pdbx_description
1 polymer ?
#
loop_
_entity_poly.entity_id
_entity_poly.type
_entity_poly.pdbx_seq_one_letter_code
_entity_poly.pdbx_strand_id
1 'polypeptide(L)'
;MSYDGPATVAGVPVRLRGTARFEPHDGRFHWTGRIAPEPRIVALVRAGRREVTVVIGDRSVPARLGEVDPWGGIRLTGTGGPPWPVADPDDTPDGSG
;
A
#
# COMPACT_ATOMS: atom_id res chain seq x y z
N MET A 1 -11.48 3.35 2.94
CA MET A 1 -11.06 3.47 1.55
C MET A 1 -10.17 2.30 1.22
N SER A 2 -10.51 1.59 0.17
CA SER A 2 -9.82 0.35 -0.14
C SER A 2 -9.39 0.30 -1.59
N TYR A 3 -8.44 -0.57 -1.87
CA TYR A 3 -7.89 -0.78 -3.20
C TYR A 3 -7.67 -2.27 -3.42
N ASP A 4 -7.89 -2.72 -4.64
CA ASP A 4 -7.58 -4.08 -5.05
C ASP A 4 -7.18 -4.03 -6.52
N GLY A 5 -5.91 -4.18 -6.80
CA GLY A 5 -5.44 -4.08 -8.17
C GLY A 5 -3.93 -4.17 -8.27
N PRO A 6 -3.40 -3.84 -9.46
CA PRO A 6 -1.97 -3.93 -9.70
C PRO A 6 -1.20 -2.80 -9.02
N ALA A 7 0.02 -3.11 -8.62
CA ALA A 7 0.95 -2.14 -8.06
C ALA A 7 2.36 -2.63 -8.34
N THR A 8 3.34 -1.75 -8.11
CA THR A 8 4.74 -2.12 -8.19
C THR A 8 5.37 -1.88 -6.83
N VAL A 9 6.04 -2.89 -6.30
CA VAL A 9 6.70 -2.81 -4.99
C VAL A 9 8.16 -3.15 -5.22
N ALA A 10 9.04 -2.22 -4.86
CA ALA A 10 10.48 -2.37 -5.07
C ALA A 10 10.80 -2.72 -6.53
N GLY A 11 10.04 -2.17 -7.47
CA GLY A 11 10.21 -2.43 -8.88
C GLY A 11 9.59 -3.75 -9.37
N VAL A 12 8.91 -4.48 -8.52
CA VAL A 12 8.32 -5.78 -8.84
C VAL A 12 6.80 -5.63 -9.00
N PRO A 13 6.24 -6.02 -10.15
CA PRO A 13 4.78 -5.97 -10.33
C PRO A 13 4.09 -6.98 -9.42
N VAL A 14 3.08 -6.52 -8.71
CA VAL A 14 2.35 -7.34 -7.74
C VAL A 14 0.87 -6.99 -7.80
N ARG A 15 0.06 -7.80 -7.14
CA ARG A 15 -1.33 -7.48 -6.87
C ARG A 15 -1.46 -7.08 -5.41
N LEU A 16 -2.02 -5.90 -5.18
CA LEU A 16 -2.12 -5.32 -3.84
C LEU A 16 -3.59 -5.16 -3.46
N ARG A 17 -3.91 -5.59 -2.24
CA ARG A 17 -5.18 -5.26 -1.61
C ARG A 17 -4.87 -4.45 -0.37
N GLY A 18 -5.55 -3.33 -0.21
CA GLY A 18 -5.26 -2.47 0.91
C GLY A 18 -6.44 -1.66 1.38
N THR A 19 -6.33 -1.15 2.59
CA THR A 19 -7.29 -0.24 3.19
C THR A 19 -6.55 0.91 3.85
N ALA A 20 -7.14 2.09 3.77
CA ALA A 20 -6.59 3.26 4.42
C ALA A 20 -7.66 3.88 5.31
N ARG A 21 -7.23 4.47 6.42
CA ARG A 21 -8.11 5.22 7.30
C ARG A 21 -7.38 6.44 7.81
N PHE A 22 -8.14 7.47 8.09
CA PHE A 22 -7.63 8.66 8.75
C PHE A 22 -7.76 8.48 10.26
N GLU A 23 -6.65 8.73 10.98
CA GLU A 23 -6.65 8.63 12.44
C GLU A 23 -6.74 10.03 13.03
N PRO A 24 -7.91 10.43 13.59
CA PRO A 24 -8.06 11.80 14.05
C PRO A 24 -7.13 12.20 15.18
N HIS A 25 -6.72 11.24 16.02
CA HIS A 25 -5.90 11.56 17.18
C HIS A 25 -4.45 11.90 16.82
N ASP A 26 -3.96 11.49 15.64
CA ASP A 26 -2.64 11.92 15.19
C ASP A 26 -2.70 12.73 13.89
N GLY A 27 -3.89 12.93 13.34
CA GLY A 27 -4.08 13.75 12.17
C GLY A 27 -3.49 13.17 10.88
N ARG A 28 -3.29 11.86 10.81
CA ARG A 28 -2.63 11.22 9.69
C ARG A 28 -3.43 10.08 9.13
N PHE A 29 -3.24 9.81 7.85
CA PHE A 29 -3.68 8.57 7.25
C PHE A 29 -2.71 7.45 7.62
N HIS A 30 -3.27 6.28 7.82
CA HIS A 30 -2.53 5.04 7.96
C HIS A 30 -3.14 4.04 7.00
N TRP A 31 -2.30 3.27 6.33
CA TRP A 31 -2.82 2.26 5.42
C TRP A 31 -2.08 0.96 5.62
N THR A 32 -2.79 -0.13 5.37
CA THR A 32 -2.23 -1.47 5.40
C THR A 32 -2.66 -2.17 4.14
N GLY A 33 -1.83 -3.09 3.70
CA GLY A 33 -2.15 -3.86 2.51
C GLY A 33 -1.58 -5.25 2.61
N ARG A 34 -1.97 -6.06 1.65
CA ARG A 34 -1.45 -7.40 1.49
C ARG A 34 -1.10 -7.58 0.03
N ILE A 35 0.11 -8.03 -0.21
CA ILE A 35 0.60 -8.36 -1.55
C ILE A 35 0.29 -9.83 -1.79
N ALA A 36 -0.30 -10.15 -2.94
CA ALA A 36 -0.48 -11.53 -3.35
C ALA A 36 0.87 -12.23 -3.42
N PRO A 37 0.93 -13.54 -3.23
CA PRO A 37 2.21 -14.26 -3.20
C PRO A 37 3.08 -13.90 -4.38
N GLU A 38 4.29 -13.46 -4.09
CA GLU A 38 5.27 -13.07 -5.10
C GLU A 38 6.66 -13.45 -4.58
N PRO A 39 7.29 -14.47 -5.17
CA PRO A 39 8.58 -14.97 -4.66
C PRO A 39 9.66 -13.91 -4.58
N ARG A 40 9.68 -12.95 -5.51
CA ARG A 40 10.69 -11.89 -5.51
C ARG A 40 10.55 -10.99 -4.29
N ILE A 41 9.32 -10.72 -3.85
CA ILE A 41 9.10 -9.92 -2.66
C ILE A 41 9.39 -10.73 -1.40
N VAL A 42 9.02 -12.01 -1.38
CA VAL A 42 9.36 -12.89 -0.27
C VAL A 42 10.88 -12.93 -0.08
N ALA A 43 11.63 -12.99 -1.18
CA ALA A 43 13.10 -13.00 -1.10
C ALA A 43 13.63 -11.71 -0.46
N LEU A 44 13.03 -10.56 -0.75
CA LEU A 44 13.42 -9.29 -0.13
C LEU A 44 13.19 -9.33 1.39
N VAL A 45 12.04 -9.84 1.82
CA VAL A 45 11.75 -9.94 3.24
C VAL A 45 12.76 -10.85 3.93
N ARG A 46 13.08 -11.99 3.32
CA ARG A 46 14.04 -12.94 3.87
C ARG A 46 15.45 -12.38 3.92
N ALA A 47 15.76 -11.47 3.01
CA ALA A 47 17.05 -10.78 3.02
C ALA A 47 17.11 -9.63 4.04
N GLY A 48 16.03 -9.41 4.78
CA GLY A 48 15.98 -8.36 5.80
C GLY A 48 15.52 -7.01 5.30
N ARG A 49 15.10 -6.92 4.03
CA ARG A 49 14.62 -5.67 3.46
C ARG A 49 13.23 -5.35 4.01
N ARG A 50 13.08 -4.16 4.58
CA ARG A 50 11.78 -3.74 5.14
C ARG A 50 11.21 -2.53 4.42
N GLU A 51 12.05 -1.60 4.02
CA GLU A 51 11.57 -0.35 3.44
C GLU A 51 11.57 -0.45 1.92
N VAL A 52 10.45 -0.11 1.33
CA VAL A 52 10.25 -0.21 -0.12
C VAL A 52 9.42 0.97 -0.58
N THR A 53 9.39 1.17 -1.89
CA THR A 53 8.52 2.15 -2.52
C THR A 53 7.41 1.40 -3.25
N VAL A 54 6.17 1.84 -3.03
CA VAL A 54 5.01 1.29 -3.71
C VAL A 54 4.54 2.30 -4.74
N VAL A 55 4.32 1.83 -5.96
CA VAL A 55 3.89 2.67 -7.07
C VAL A 55 2.56 2.15 -7.60
N ILE A 56 1.58 3.03 -7.69
CA ILE A 56 0.31 2.76 -8.36
C ILE A 56 0.05 3.93 -9.30
N GLY A 57 0.01 3.66 -10.60
CA GLY A 57 -0.11 4.71 -11.59
C GLY A 57 1.09 5.64 -11.50
N ASP A 58 0.83 6.92 -11.29
CA ASP A 58 1.89 7.92 -11.15
C ASP A 58 2.18 8.31 -9.71
N ARG A 59 1.62 7.58 -8.74
CA ARG A 59 1.88 7.82 -7.32
C ARG A 59 2.94 6.87 -6.80
N SER A 60 3.89 7.41 -6.03
CA SER A 60 4.92 6.65 -5.35
C SER A 60 4.89 7.00 -3.89
N VAL A 61 4.83 6.02 -3.01
CA VAL A 61 4.84 6.24 -1.57
C VAL A 61 5.77 5.25 -0.89
N PRO A 62 6.38 5.65 0.22
CA PRO A 62 7.17 4.71 1.00
C PRO A 62 6.27 3.76 1.77
N ALA A 63 6.73 2.56 1.97
CA ALA A 63 6.01 1.54 2.71
C ALA A 63 6.98 0.60 3.40
N ARG A 64 6.43 -0.24 4.27
CA ARG A 64 7.23 -1.18 5.03
C ARG A 64 6.69 -2.59 4.85
N LEU A 65 7.57 -3.50 4.48
CA LEU A 65 7.23 -4.92 4.35
C LEU A 65 7.14 -5.53 5.74
N GLY A 66 6.07 -6.26 5.98
CA GLY A 66 5.86 -6.98 7.23
C GLY A 66 6.10 -8.46 7.06
N GLU A 67 5.27 -9.24 7.73
CA GLU A 67 5.43 -10.69 7.74
C GLU A 67 4.92 -11.33 6.47
N VAL A 68 5.52 -12.44 6.13
CA VAL A 68 5.02 -13.32 5.07
C VAL A 68 4.11 -14.34 5.74
N ASP A 69 2.87 -14.46 5.26
CA ASP A 69 1.93 -15.42 5.84
C ASP A 69 2.21 -16.82 5.29
N PRO A 70 1.56 -17.86 5.88
CA PRO A 70 1.80 -19.25 5.45
C PRO A 70 1.48 -19.52 3.98
N TRP A 71 0.67 -18.69 3.35
CA TRP A 71 0.30 -18.86 1.95
C TRP A 71 1.16 -18.02 1.02
N GLY A 72 2.17 -17.33 1.55
CA GLY A 72 3.09 -16.53 0.75
C GLY A 72 2.69 -15.08 0.55
N GLY A 73 1.55 -14.66 1.08
CA GLY A 73 1.16 -13.26 1.04
C GLY A 73 2.02 -12.42 1.97
N ILE A 74 2.25 -11.16 1.61
CA ILE A 74 3.16 -10.29 2.34
C ILE A 74 2.39 -9.08 2.85
N ARG A 75 2.53 -8.79 4.13
CA ARG A 75 1.91 -7.60 4.72
C ARG A 75 2.70 -6.36 4.36
N LEU A 76 1.96 -5.27 4.11
CA LEU A 76 2.55 -3.99 3.76
C LEU A 76 1.87 -2.91 4.58
N THR A 77 2.63 -1.98 5.12
CA THR A 77 2.07 -0.88 5.91
C THR A 77 2.68 0.44 5.48
N GLY A 78 1.92 1.51 5.66
CA GLY A 78 2.41 2.84 5.39
C GLY A 78 1.75 3.89 6.25
N THR A 79 2.43 5.00 6.47
CA THR A 79 1.91 6.16 7.17
C THR A 79 1.84 7.31 6.18
N GLY A 80 0.73 8.05 6.23
CA GLY A 80 0.47 9.10 5.26
C GLY A 80 -0.52 8.63 4.22
N GLY A 81 -0.61 9.34 3.11
CA GLY A 81 -1.56 9.00 2.07
C GLY A 81 -1.23 7.66 1.43
N PRO A 82 -2.25 6.85 1.12
CA PRO A 82 -1.99 5.60 0.42
C PRO A 82 -1.57 5.84 -1.03
N PRO A 83 -0.97 4.82 -1.68
CA PRO A 83 -0.54 4.98 -3.08
C PRO A 83 -1.69 4.97 -4.08
N TRP A 84 -2.89 4.61 -3.67
CA TRP A 84 -4.07 4.63 -4.53
C TRP A 84 -4.85 5.91 -4.33
N PRO A 85 -5.69 6.33 -5.30
CA PRO A 85 -6.50 7.53 -5.15
C PRO A 85 -7.48 7.38 -4.00
N VAL A 86 -7.56 8.41 -3.17
CA VAL A 86 -8.46 8.46 -2.02
C VAL A 86 -9.36 9.66 -2.19
N ALA A 87 -10.66 9.46 -2.02
CA ALA A 87 -11.60 10.56 -2.07
C ALA A 87 -11.40 11.43 -0.83
N ASP A 88 -11.09 12.71 -1.06
CA ASP A 88 -10.97 13.68 0.00
C ASP A 88 -12.38 14.18 0.33
N PRO A 89 -12.76 14.32 1.60
CA PRO A 89 -14.06 14.89 1.93
C PRO A 89 -14.26 16.29 1.34
N ASP A 90 -13.19 17.03 1.14
CA ASP A 90 -13.26 18.37 0.55
C ASP A 90 -13.12 18.35 -0.95
N ASP A 91 -12.88 17.21 -1.55
CA ASP A 91 -12.69 17.05 -2.98
C ASP A 91 -13.92 16.37 -3.55
N THR A 92 -15.01 17.12 -3.64
CA THR A 92 -16.24 16.58 -4.21
C THR A 92 -16.11 16.45 -5.69
N PRO A 93 -16.37 15.32 -6.22
CA PRO A 93 -16.31 15.13 -7.64
C PRO A 93 -17.43 15.92 -8.30
N ASP A 94 -17.68 16.56 -8.38
CA ASP A 94 -18.61 17.23 -8.95
C ASP A 94 -18.72 18.34 -8.67
N GLY A 95 -18.44 18.22 -8.25
CA GLY A 95 -18.58 18.65 -8.09
C GLY A 95 -18.56 18.92 -8.33
N SER A 96 -18.36 18.89 -8.36
CA SER A 96 -18.48 18.72 -8.53
C SER A 96 -18.82 18.55 -8.56
N GLY A 97 -18.87 18.63 -8.41
CA GLY A 97 -19.31 18.35 -8.32
C GLY A 97 -19.32 18.16 -8.29
#